data_904d6afaa86ca86e22b04a8052bd9d94
#
_entry.id   904d6afaa86ca86e22b04a8052bd9d94
#
_cell.length_a   1.000
_cell.length_b   1.000
_cell.length_c   1.000
_cell.angle_alpha   90.00
_cell.angle_beta   90.00
_cell.angle_gamma   90.00
#
_symmetry.space_group_name_H-M   'P 1'
#
loop_
_entity.id
_entity.type
_entity.pdbx_description
1 polymer ?
#
loop_
_entity_poly.entity_id
_entity_poly.type
_entity_poly.pdbx_seq_one_letter_code
_entity_poly.pdbx_strand_id
1 'polypeptide(L)'
;DGPYFIENKPAKVKGKGNIVNYIKGRINQPILIVKPNSGCDTKTIFSLLDYSNLSHPNMYKIEKAFEKNDFDTLANHVDNSLTDSAIKVNLDILDTINRLRACGFEIVNMTGSGSTVFAISNRKLPYKLYKKVLNKDNYEIIKIVNQI
;
A
#
# COMPACT_ATOMS: atom_id res chain seq x y z
N ASP A 1 14.73 -4.44 6.71
CA ASP A 1 14.30 -3.01 6.59
C ASP A 1 14.89 -2.10 7.70
N GLY A 2 15.69 -2.63 8.62
CA GLY A 2 16.30 -1.85 9.70
C GLY A 2 17.04 -0.58 9.23
N PRO A 3 17.93 -0.66 8.22
CA PRO A 3 18.66 0.52 7.74
C PRO A 3 17.78 1.64 7.19
N TYR A 4 16.61 1.31 6.61
CA TYR A 4 15.67 2.30 6.10
C TYR A 4 15.11 3.20 7.20
N PHE A 5 14.79 2.63 8.36
CA PHE A 5 14.15 3.35 9.46
C PHE A 5 15.08 4.32 10.21
N ILE A 6 16.37 4.30 9.92
CA ILE A 6 17.33 5.20 10.58
C ILE A 6 17.09 6.65 10.14
N GLU A 7 16.86 6.91 8.85
CA GLU A 7 16.68 8.27 8.33
C GLU A 7 15.22 8.65 8.04
N ASN A 8 14.34 7.67 7.94
CA ASN A 8 12.89 7.86 7.72
C ASN A 8 12.58 8.80 6.52
N LYS A 9 13.27 8.58 5.41
CA LYS A 9 13.10 9.33 4.16
C LYS A 9 12.61 8.40 3.06
N PRO A 10 11.92 8.90 2.01
CA PRO A 10 11.58 8.08 0.85
C PRO A 10 12.81 7.41 0.26
N ALA A 11 12.73 6.12 0.02
CA ALA A 11 13.85 5.35 -0.46
C ALA A 11 13.41 4.16 -1.33
N LYS A 12 14.28 3.80 -2.27
CA LYS A 12 14.25 2.54 -2.99
C LYS A 12 15.16 1.55 -2.25
N VAL A 13 14.58 0.49 -1.73
CA VAL A 13 15.29 -0.52 -0.95
C VAL A 13 15.49 -1.77 -1.80
N LYS A 14 16.69 -2.34 -1.78
CA LYS A 14 17.07 -3.53 -2.54
C LYS A 14 17.77 -4.57 -1.66
N GLY A 15 18.00 -5.74 -2.26
CA GLY A 15 18.65 -6.85 -1.59
C GLY A 15 17.80 -7.39 -0.43
N LYS A 16 18.41 -7.64 0.70
CA LYS A 16 17.73 -8.09 1.93
C LYS A 16 17.31 -6.90 2.83
N GLY A 17 16.99 -5.75 2.24
CA GLY A 17 16.69 -4.52 2.97
C GLY A 17 17.94 -3.72 3.38
N ASN A 18 19.10 -4.09 2.87
CA ASN A 18 20.42 -3.52 3.25
C ASN A 18 20.93 -2.47 2.26
N ILE A 19 20.37 -2.39 1.06
CA ILE A 19 20.75 -1.40 0.05
C ILE A 19 19.64 -0.35 -0.01
N VAL A 20 19.89 0.82 0.57
CA VAL A 20 18.94 1.92 0.67
C VAL A 20 19.40 3.07 -0.21
N ASN A 21 18.61 3.40 -1.23
CA ASN A 21 18.85 4.56 -2.09
C ASN A 21 17.74 5.57 -1.86
N TYR A 22 18.06 6.68 -1.21
CA TYR A 22 17.09 7.75 -0.98
C TYR A 22 16.66 8.40 -2.28
N ILE A 23 15.36 8.67 -2.40
CA ILE A 23 14.76 9.34 -3.55
C ILE A 23 14.20 10.69 -3.12
N LYS A 24 14.21 11.65 -4.05
CA LYS A 24 13.58 12.94 -3.83
C LYS A 24 12.08 12.83 -4.06
N GLY A 25 11.32 13.69 -3.39
CA GLY A 25 9.89 13.76 -3.56
C GLY A 25 9.13 13.44 -2.27
N ARG A 26 7.84 13.58 -2.33
CA ARG A 26 6.92 13.31 -1.21
C ARG A 26 5.51 13.03 -1.71
N ILE A 27 4.74 12.34 -0.91
CA ILE A 27 3.29 12.24 -1.07
C ILE A 27 2.66 13.45 -0.36
N ASN A 28 1.95 14.28 -1.11
CA ASN A 28 1.26 15.46 -0.57
C ASN A 28 -0.16 15.14 -0.10
N GLN A 29 -0.76 14.08 -0.64
CA GLN A 29 -2.09 13.63 -0.28
C GLN A 29 -2.08 12.93 1.08
N PRO A 30 -3.16 13.05 1.87
CA PRO A 30 -3.36 12.21 3.05
C PRO A 30 -3.37 10.72 2.66
N ILE A 31 -2.90 9.87 3.56
CA ILE A 31 -2.90 8.42 3.39
C ILE A 31 -3.89 7.83 4.39
N LEU A 32 -4.92 7.16 3.91
CA LEU A 32 -5.82 6.38 4.74
C LEU A 32 -5.20 5.00 4.98
N ILE A 33 -5.03 4.63 6.23
CA ILE A 33 -4.53 3.32 6.66
C ILE A 33 -5.69 2.55 7.30
N VAL A 34 -5.93 1.34 6.80
CA VAL A 34 -7.02 0.47 7.24
C VAL A 34 -6.47 -0.91 7.53
N LYS A 35 -6.63 -1.40 8.76
CA LYS A 35 -6.24 -2.75 9.14
C LYS A 35 -7.47 -3.54 9.56
N PRO A 36 -7.88 -4.59 8.81
CA PRO A 36 -8.91 -5.53 9.23
C PRO A 36 -8.55 -6.18 10.58
N ASN A 37 -9.57 -6.61 11.32
CA ASN A 37 -9.34 -7.37 12.57
C ASN A 37 -8.62 -8.70 12.31
N SER A 38 -8.84 -9.30 11.15
CA SER A 38 -8.12 -10.49 10.71
C SER A 38 -6.68 -10.15 10.32
N GLY A 39 -5.75 -11.01 10.72
CA GLY A 39 -4.32 -10.86 10.40
C GLY A 39 -3.88 -11.75 9.23
N CYS A 40 -2.60 -11.62 8.89
CA CYS A 40 -1.91 -12.51 7.97
C CYS A 40 -0.62 -13.02 8.61
N ASP A 41 -0.40 -14.32 8.54
CA ASP A 41 0.91 -14.88 8.89
C ASP A 41 1.90 -14.68 7.74
N THR A 42 2.91 -13.88 7.97
CA THR A 42 3.92 -13.52 6.96
C THR A 42 4.58 -14.74 6.33
N LYS A 43 4.89 -15.77 7.13
CA LYS A 43 5.52 -16.99 6.63
C LYS A 43 4.60 -17.74 5.66
N THR A 44 3.33 -17.85 6.00
CA THR A 44 2.32 -18.47 5.14
C THR A 44 2.19 -17.71 3.83
N ILE A 45 2.11 -16.38 3.85
CA ILE A 45 2.03 -15.56 2.64
C ILE A 45 3.21 -15.79 1.71
N PHE A 46 4.43 -15.77 2.23
CA PHE A 46 5.63 -16.02 1.43
C PHE A 46 5.69 -17.45 0.88
N SER A 47 5.18 -18.45 1.60
CA SER A 47 5.13 -19.84 1.13
C SER A 47 4.18 -20.06 -0.05
N LEU A 48 3.21 -19.19 -0.24
CA LEU A 48 2.23 -19.26 -1.33
C LEU A 48 2.65 -18.47 -2.57
N LEU A 49 3.80 -17.81 -2.55
CA LEU A 49 4.29 -17.06 -3.71
C LEU A 49 4.60 -17.98 -4.88
N ASP A 50 4.02 -17.67 -6.01
CA ASP A 50 4.45 -18.22 -7.30
C ASP A 50 5.55 -17.32 -7.88
N TYR A 51 6.78 -17.72 -7.64
CA TYR A 51 7.97 -16.99 -8.09
C TYR A 51 8.07 -16.86 -9.61
N SER A 52 7.35 -17.69 -10.37
CA SER A 52 7.33 -17.62 -11.83
C SER A 52 6.39 -16.54 -12.37
N ASN A 53 5.42 -16.11 -11.55
CA ASN A 53 4.38 -15.16 -11.92
C ASN A 53 4.36 -13.89 -11.04
N LEU A 54 5.49 -13.55 -10.38
CA LEU A 54 5.56 -12.33 -9.60
C LEU A 54 5.41 -11.10 -10.49
N SER A 55 4.58 -10.16 -10.05
CA SER A 55 4.57 -8.84 -10.66
C SER A 55 5.89 -8.12 -10.43
N HIS A 56 6.39 -7.51 -11.48
CA HIS A 56 7.61 -6.70 -11.40
C HIS A 56 7.25 -5.26 -11.81
N PRO A 57 6.83 -4.42 -10.85
CA PRO A 57 6.48 -3.05 -11.17
C PRO A 57 7.68 -2.30 -11.77
N ASN A 58 7.40 -1.39 -12.70
CA ASN A 58 8.44 -0.57 -13.29
C ASN A 58 8.94 0.47 -12.27
N MET A 59 9.95 0.08 -11.49
CA MET A 59 10.49 0.91 -10.42
C MET A 59 11.08 2.23 -10.91
N TYR A 60 11.58 2.30 -12.13
CA TYR A 60 12.06 3.54 -12.71
C TYR A 60 10.90 4.54 -12.93
N LYS A 61 9.78 4.08 -13.48
CA LYS A 61 8.58 4.92 -13.66
C LYS A 61 8.01 5.39 -12.33
N ILE A 62 7.96 4.51 -11.34
CA ILE A 62 7.49 4.85 -9.98
C ILE A 62 8.39 5.91 -9.35
N GLU A 63 9.71 5.73 -9.40
CA GLU A 63 10.69 6.66 -8.87
C GLU A 63 10.57 8.05 -9.52
N LYS A 64 10.49 8.10 -10.85
CA LYS A 64 10.33 9.36 -11.59
C LYS A 64 8.99 10.03 -11.34
N ALA A 65 7.91 9.27 -11.26
CA ALA A 65 6.59 9.79 -10.93
C ALA A 65 6.56 10.38 -9.51
N PHE A 66 7.19 9.70 -8.56
CA PHE A 66 7.30 10.17 -7.19
C PHE A 66 8.10 11.48 -7.08
N GLU A 67 9.26 11.56 -7.76
CA GLU A 67 10.09 12.77 -7.80
C GLU A 67 9.37 13.97 -8.42
N LYS A 68 8.53 13.73 -9.43
CA LYS A 68 7.76 14.76 -10.15
C LYS A 68 6.38 15.04 -9.56
N ASN A 69 6.00 14.31 -8.51
CA ASN A 69 4.64 14.35 -7.95
C ASN A 69 3.55 14.02 -8.98
N ASP A 70 3.84 13.07 -9.88
CA ASP A 70 2.92 12.58 -10.90
C ASP A 70 2.03 11.48 -10.31
N PHE A 71 0.90 11.90 -9.75
CA PHE A 71 -0.03 11.02 -9.07
C PHE A 71 -0.65 9.97 -9.99
N ASP A 72 -1.01 10.33 -11.21
CA ASP A 72 -1.67 9.42 -12.16
C ASP A 72 -0.74 8.27 -12.57
N THR A 73 0.53 8.57 -12.81
CA THR A 73 1.53 7.53 -13.10
C THR A 73 1.75 6.63 -11.88
N LEU A 74 1.80 7.19 -10.67
CA LEU A 74 1.88 6.39 -9.44
C LEU A 74 0.68 5.46 -9.30
N ALA A 75 -0.54 5.96 -9.51
CA ALA A 75 -1.78 5.19 -9.40
C ALA A 75 -1.80 3.98 -10.34
N ASN A 76 -1.18 4.11 -11.52
CA ASN A 76 -1.12 3.04 -12.52
C ASN A 76 0.01 2.02 -12.30
N HIS A 77 0.99 2.30 -11.45
CA HIS A 77 2.19 1.47 -11.31
C HIS A 77 2.47 0.97 -9.90
N VAL A 78 1.81 1.52 -8.87
CA VAL A 78 1.96 1.01 -7.49
C VAL A 78 1.38 -0.40 -7.38
N ASP A 79 2.18 -1.32 -6.90
CA ASP A 79 1.82 -2.73 -6.80
C ASP A 79 2.47 -3.38 -5.58
N ASN A 80 1.93 -4.53 -5.16
CA ASN A 80 2.48 -5.37 -4.11
C ASN A 80 2.35 -6.85 -4.51
N SER A 81 3.46 -7.48 -4.83
CA SER A 81 3.52 -8.88 -5.29
C SER A 81 2.95 -9.89 -4.28
N LEU A 82 2.82 -9.52 -3.02
CA LEU A 82 2.25 -10.39 -1.97
C LEU A 82 0.72 -10.36 -1.92
N THR A 83 0.06 -9.41 -2.60
CA THR A 83 -1.38 -9.17 -2.48
C THR A 83 -2.19 -10.40 -2.88
N ASP A 84 -1.88 -11.01 -4.01
CA ASP A 84 -2.63 -12.17 -4.52
C ASP A 84 -2.54 -13.38 -3.55
N SER A 85 -1.36 -13.64 -3.00
CA SER A 85 -1.17 -14.69 -2.01
C SER A 85 -1.91 -14.38 -0.71
N ALA A 86 -1.88 -13.13 -0.26
CA ALA A 86 -2.56 -12.71 0.96
C ALA A 86 -4.10 -12.79 0.83
N ILE A 87 -4.65 -12.44 -0.31
CA ILE A 87 -6.09 -12.53 -0.59
C ILE A 87 -6.57 -13.99 -0.54
N LYS A 88 -5.77 -14.95 -1.02
CA LYS A 88 -6.11 -16.38 -0.94
C LYS A 88 -6.27 -16.88 0.50
N VAL A 89 -5.56 -16.28 1.43
CA VAL A 89 -5.58 -16.65 2.86
C VAL A 89 -6.60 -15.83 3.63
N ASN A 90 -6.79 -14.56 3.26
CA ASN A 90 -7.62 -13.61 3.99
C ASN A 90 -8.42 -12.72 3.04
N LEU A 91 -9.69 -13.08 2.84
CA LEU A 91 -10.62 -12.36 1.95
C LEU A 91 -10.99 -10.96 2.45
N ASP A 92 -10.79 -10.65 3.73
CA ASP A 92 -11.06 -9.30 4.26
C ASP A 92 -10.17 -8.25 3.61
N ILE A 93 -8.99 -8.65 3.13
CA ILE A 93 -8.09 -7.76 2.35
C ILE A 93 -8.75 -7.36 1.05
N LEU A 94 -9.28 -8.32 0.30
CA LEU A 94 -9.96 -8.06 -0.97
C LEU A 94 -11.22 -7.21 -0.78
N ASP A 95 -12.03 -7.54 0.22
CA ASP A 95 -13.23 -6.76 0.56
C ASP A 95 -12.86 -5.30 0.90
N THR A 96 -11.83 -5.11 1.71
CA THR A 96 -11.34 -3.78 2.07
C THR A 96 -10.86 -3.00 0.85
N ILE A 97 -10.05 -3.60 -0.02
CA ILE A 97 -9.57 -2.98 -1.26
C ILE A 97 -10.75 -2.56 -2.14
N ASN A 98 -11.72 -3.45 -2.34
CA ASN A 98 -12.88 -3.18 -3.19
C ASN A 98 -13.76 -2.05 -2.63
N ARG A 99 -13.98 -2.02 -1.33
CA ARG A 99 -14.75 -0.93 -0.67
C ARG A 99 -14.08 0.42 -0.84
N LEU A 100 -12.76 0.49 -0.66
CA LEU A 100 -12.00 1.73 -0.80
C LEU A 100 -11.94 2.20 -2.27
N ARG A 101 -11.79 1.29 -3.23
CA ARG A 101 -11.88 1.61 -4.66
C ARG A 101 -13.27 2.12 -5.03
N ALA A 102 -14.32 1.51 -4.51
CA ALA A 102 -15.70 1.98 -4.72
C ALA A 102 -15.95 3.38 -4.13
N CYS A 103 -15.24 3.77 -3.08
CA CYS A 103 -15.21 5.14 -2.55
C CYS A 103 -14.60 6.16 -3.52
N GLY A 104 -13.79 5.69 -4.49
CA GLY A 104 -13.10 6.52 -5.47
C GLY A 104 -11.64 6.81 -5.15
N PHE A 105 -11.00 6.08 -4.22
CA PHE A 105 -9.55 6.12 -4.06
C PHE A 105 -8.87 5.53 -5.30
N GLU A 106 -7.92 6.28 -5.89
CA GLU A 106 -7.22 5.87 -7.10
C GLU A 106 -6.06 4.92 -6.79
N ILE A 107 -5.38 5.10 -5.66
CA ILE A 107 -4.34 4.19 -5.16
C ILE A 107 -4.92 3.44 -3.97
N VAL A 108 -5.10 2.14 -4.11
CA VAL A 108 -5.49 1.25 -3.01
C VAL A 108 -4.67 -0.02 -3.12
N ASN A 109 -3.88 -0.31 -2.11
CA ASN A 109 -3.06 -1.51 -2.09
C ASN A 109 -2.80 -2.01 -0.67
N MET A 110 -2.43 -3.28 -0.56
CA MET A 110 -1.95 -3.86 0.67
C MET A 110 -0.51 -3.40 0.95
N THR A 111 -0.15 -3.19 2.20
CA THR A 111 1.22 -2.89 2.63
C THR A 111 1.87 -4.10 3.30
N GLY A 112 3.13 -4.36 2.98
CA GLY A 112 3.87 -5.51 3.49
C GLY A 112 3.21 -6.83 3.12
N SER A 113 3.15 -7.77 4.06
CA SER A 113 2.47 -9.07 3.93
C SER A 113 0.98 -9.04 4.32
N GLY A 114 0.43 -7.87 4.58
CA GLY A 114 -0.95 -7.68 5.00
C GLY A 114 -1.11 -7.75 6.54
N SER A 115 -2.31 -7.69 7.02
CA SER A 115 -3.59 -7.43 6.33
C SER A 115 -3.87 -5.95 6.08
N THR A 116 -2.97 -5.06 6.47
CA THR A 116 -3.13 -3.62 6.36
C THR A 116 -3.19 -3.17 4.90
N VAL A 117 -4.19 -2.33 4.60
CA VAL A 117 -4.40 -1.69 3.30
C VAL A 117 -4.21 -0.19 3.46
N PHE A 118 -3.62 0.45 2.46
CA PHE A 118 -3.56 1.90 2.39
C PHE A 118 -4.32 2.41 1.16
N ALA A 119 -4.85 3.62 1.28
CA ALA A 119 -5.57 4.27 0.20
C ALA A 119 -5.20 5.74 0.09
N ILE A 120 -4.98 6.20 -1.13
CA ILE A 120 -4.62 7.59 -1.44
C ILE A 120 -5.49 8.08 -2.60
N SER A 121 -5.99 9.30 -2.49
CA SER A 121 -6.72 9.97 -3.56
C SER A 121 -6.18 11.36 -3.79
N ASN A 122 -6.17 11.77 -5.05
CA ASN A 122 -5.92 13.15 -5.45
C ASN A 122 -7.17 14.05 -5.30
N ARG A 123 -8.30 13.46 -4.88
CA ARG A 123 -9.58 14.14 -4.67
C ARG A 123 -9.99 14.11 -3.20
N LYS A 124 -10.79 15.08 -2.77
CA LYS A 124 -11.25 15.18 -1.38
C LYS A 124 -12.44 14.25 -1.06
N LEU A 125 -13.23 13.88 -2.07
CA LEU A 125 -14.48 13.13 -1.88
C LEU A 125 -14.26 11.76 -1.22
N PRO A 126 -13.29 10.92 -1.63
CA PRO A 126 -13.04 9.63 -0.99
C PRO A 126 -12.81 9.74 0.52
N TYR A 127 -12.07 10.77 0.95
CA TYR A 127 -11.80 11.02 2.38
C TYR A 127 -13.02 11.45 3.19
N LYS A 128 -14.09 11.87 2.52
CA LYS A 128 -15.37 12.15 3.17
C LYS A 128 -16.29 10.93 3.24
N LEU A 129 -16.10 9.98 2.32
CA LEU A 129 -17.01 8.85 2.13
C LEU A 129 -16.56 7.55 2.79
N TYR A 130 -15.27 7.34 3.05
CA TYR A 130 -14.76 6.05 3.51
C TYR A 130 -15.46 5.51 4.77
N LYS A 131 -15.87 6.38 5.68
CA LYS A 131 -16.58 5.99 6.91
C LYS A 131 -17.97 5.39 6.64
N LYS A 132 -18.56 5.66 5.47
CA LYS A 132 -19.86 5.11 5.08
C LYS A 132 -19.77 3.68 4.56
N VAL A 133 -18.61 3.29 4.06
CA VAL A 133 -18.39 1.96 3.45
C VAL A 133 -17.63 1.01 4.37
N LEU A 134 -16.90 1.52 5.37
CA LEU A 134 -16.18 0.74 6.35
C LEU A 134 -16.98 0.67 7.66
N ASN A 135 -17.34 -0.54 8.07
CA ASN A 135 -17.88 -0.73 9.42
C ASN A 135 -16.69 -0.78 10.41
N LYS A 136 -16.58 0.23 11.27
CA LYS A 136 -15.49 0.37 12.24
C LYS A 136 -15.25 -0.87 13.11
N ASP A 137 -16.29 -1.66 13.37
CA ASP A 137 -16.20 -2.86 14.22
C ASP A 137 -15.43 -4.02 13.56
N ASN A 138 -15.23 -3.95 12.23
CA ASN A 138 -14.49 -4.95 11.45
C ASN A 138 -13.00 -4.61 11.31
N TYR A 139 -12.57 -3.48 11.84
CA TYR A 139 -11.20 -2.98 11.64
C TYR A 139 -10.53 -2.64 12.96
N GLU A 140 -9.30 -3.08 13.11
CA GLU A 140 -8.44 -2.74 14.26
C GLU A 140 -7.92 -1.30 14.15
N ILE A 141 -7.60 -0.85 12.92
CA ILE A 141 -7.09 0.49 12.65
C ILE A 141 -7.86 1.08 11.46
N ILE A 142 -8.36 2.31 11.64
CA ILE A 142 -8.77 3.19 10.55
C ILE A 142 -8.20 4.57 10.89
N LYS A 143 -7.19 5.02 10.15
CA LYS A 143 -6.45 6.24 10.47
C LYS A 143 -6.00 6.97 9.19
N ILE A 144 -6.12 8.30 9.21
CA ILE A 144 -5.53 9.17 8.19
C ILE A 144 -4.20 9.71 8.71
N VAL A 145 -3.16 9.59 7.90
CA VAL A 145 -1.81 10.08 8.18
C VAL A 145 -1.29 10.92 7.02
N ASN A 146 -0.33 11.77 7.30
CA ASN A 146 0.39 12.53 6.28
C ASN A 146 1.88 12.16 6.32
N GLN A 147 2.53 12.23 5.17
CA GLN A 147 3.99 12.12 5.13
C GLN A 147 4.58 13.35 5.81
N ILE A 148 5.51 13.09 6.71
CA ILE A 148 6.27 14.14 7.42
C ILE A 148 7.32 14.76 6.48
#